data_12df649b9ac6434553842136e944b2c1
#
_entry.id   12df649b9ac6434553842136e944b2c1
#
_cell.length_a   1.000
_cell.length_b   1.000
_cell.length_c   1.000
_cell.angle_alpha   90.00
_cell.angle_beta   90.00
_cell.angle_gamma   90.00
#
_symmetry.space_group_name_H-M   'P 1'
#
loop_
_entity.id
_entity.type
_entity.pdbx_description
1 polymer ?
#
loop_
_entity_poly.entity_id
_entity_poly.type
_entity_poly.pdbx_seq_one_letter_code
_entity_poly.pdbx_strand_id
1 'polypeptide(L)'
;IVTFTTCPHCRHQLSSAQLTSFSTRGNQSFFNLIQAQFQNQPAVPGKENDPDRLPNEGRKVLLFSDSRQRAAKLARDMSDSSDIMAARQLFVLAINLMEKSVVEQSMNSLYDYFCLVAGQQHLQIFHEPEREKFAEDCKTAISNYQRCIKRRRDYIPRFTIANAPTQMQNYLLRLFAGGYNTLYDSALCWIEPTEQALFDALDAL
;
A
#
# COMPACT_ATOMS: atom_id res chain seq x y z
N ILE A 1 33.65 -5.42 2.72
CA ILE A 1 32.36 -5.68 2.08
C ILE A 1 31.98 -7.11 2.47
N VAL A 2 30.96 -7.28 3.29
CA VAL A 2 30.46 -8.61 3.66
C VAL A 2 29.51 -9.04 2.56
N THR A 3 29.89 -10.04 1.78
CA THR A 3 29.01 -10.64 0.77
C THR A 3 28.26 -11.81 1.40
N PHE A 4 26.94 -11.69 1.46
CA PHE A 4 26.09 -12.81 1.85
C PHE A 4 25.90 -13.74 0.66
N THR A 5 26.40 -14.94 0.75
CA THR A 5 26.17 -16.00 -0.25
C THR A 5 24.94 -16.84 0.05
N THR A 6 24.37 -16.67 1.23
CA THR A 6 23.23 -17.47 1.72
C THR A 6 22.27 -16.55 2.46
N CYS A 7 20.98 -16.67 2.18
CA CYS A 7 19.95 -15.91 2.89
C CYS A 7 19.95 -16.30 4.39
N PRO A 8 20.08 -15.34 5.32
CA PRO A 8 20.12 -15.63 6.76
C PRO A 8 18.78 -16.19 7.30
N HIS A 9 17.69 -15.94 6.59
CA HIS A 9 16.35 -16.37 7.01
C HIS A 9 16.01 -17.78 6.50
N CYS A 10 16.01 -17.99 5.17
CA CYS A 10 15.59 -19.25 4.55
C CYS A 10 16.75 -20.17 4.13
N ARG A 11 18.01 -19.74 4.32
CA ARG A 11 19.23 -20.45 3.97
C ARG A 11 19.38 -20.78 2.47
N HIS A 12 18.57 -20.16 1.62
CA HIS A 12 18.71 -20.31 0.17
C HIS A 12 20.05 -19.73 -0.30
N GLN A 13 20.73 -20.41 -1.22
CA GLN A 13 21.95 -19.90 -1.82
C GLN A 13 21.60 -18.78 -2.81
N LEU A 14 22.20 -17.61 -2.61
CA LEU A 14 21.98 -16.43 -3.42
C LEU A 14 23.04 -16.36 -4.52
N SER A 15 22.61 -16.26 -5.76
CA SER A 15 23.52 -15.88 -6.85
C SER A 15 23.81 -14.37 -6.80
N SER A 16 24.94 -13.95 -7.33
CA SER A 16 25.28 -12.52 -7.41
C SER A 16 24.26 -11.68 -8.18
N ALA A 17 23.45 -12.29 -9.04
CA ALA A 17 22.37 -11.65 -9.77
C ALA A 17 21.11 -11.40 -8.91
N GLN A 18 20.95 -12.10 -7.79
CA GLN A 18 19.82 -11.96 -6.88
C GLN A 18 20.07 -10.92 -5.78
N LEU A 19 21.32 -10.51 -5.60
CA LEU A 19 21.70 -9.43 -4.70
C LEU A 19 21.70 -8.12 -5.50
N THR A 20 20.57 -7.49 -5.61
CA THR A 20 20.53 -6.10 -6.05
C THR A 20 21.09 -5.22 -4.93
N SER A 21 22.23 -4.57 -5.18
CA SER A 21 22.67 -3.46 -4.34
C SER A 21 21.49 -2.47 -4.24
N PHE A 22 21.30 -1.86 -3.08
CA PHE A 22 20.44 -0.67 -2.96
C PHE A 22 20.93 0.35 -3.98
N SER A 23 20.38 0.26 -5.19
CA SER A 23 20.76 1.12 -6.28
C SER A 23 20.14 2.48 -6.02
N THR A 24 20.97 3.46 -5.81
CA THR A 24 20.60 4.88 -5.75
C THR A 24 20.26 5.44 -7.14
N ARG A 25 19.92 4.58 -8.11
CA ARG A 25 19.51 4.99 -9.44
C ARG A 25 18.15 5.69 -9.39
N GLY A 26 18.06 6.83 -10.03
CA GLY A 26 16.84 7.65 -10.06
C GLY A 26 16.67 8.54 -8.82
N ASN A 27 15.43 8.93 -8.55
CA ASN A 27 15.08 9.87 -7.49
C ASN A 27 14.83 9.22 -6.12
N GLN A 28 14.96 7.90 -5.99
CA GLN A 28 14.54 7.15 -4.80
C GLN A 28 15.32 7.57 -3.54
N SER A 29 16.64 7.74 -3.64
CA SER A 29 17.45 8.21 -2.50
C SER A 29 17.06 9.61 -2.05
N PHE A 30 16.66 10.46 -2.98
CA PHE A 30 16.17 11.79 -2.69
C PHE A 30 14.79 11.75 -2.02
N PHE A 31 13.90 10.88 -2.46
CA PHE A 31 12.60 10.67 -1.81
C PHE A 31 12.75 10.15 -0.39
N ASN A 32 13.63 9.20 -0.17
CA ASN A 32 13.91 8.68 1.16
C ASN A 32 14.45 9.77 2.11
N LEU A 33 15.32 10.65 1.60
CA LEU A 33 15.83 11.79 2.36
C LEU A 33 14.71 12.76 2.76
N ILE A 34 13.82 13.09 1.83
CA ILE A 34 12.69 13.98 2.09
C ILE A 34 11.72 13.34 3.09
N GLN A 35 11.43 12.06 2.94
CA GLN A 35 10.56 11.34 3.87
C GLN A 35 11.17 11.31 5.27
N ALA A 36 12.46 11.03 5.38
CA ALA A 36 13.16 11.10 6.67
C ALA A 36 13.14 12.53 7.27
N GLN A 37 13.24 13.55 6.42
CA GLN A 37 13.12 14.94 6.86
C GLN A 37 11.73 15.26 7.39
N PHE A 38 10.66 14.81 6.73
CA PHE A 38 9.29 14.93 7.23
C PHE A 38 9.09 14.24 8.58
N GLN A 39 9.59 13.02 8.72
CA GLN A 39 9.46 12.23 9.94
C GLN A 39 10.16 12.88 11.16
N ASN A 40 11.26 13.58 10.90
CA ASN A 40 12.06 14.22 11.95
C ASN A 40 11.63 15.67 12.25
N GLN A 41 10.73 16.26 11.47
CA GLN A 41 10.18 17.57 11.80
C GLN A 41 9.11 17.45 12.89
N PRO A 42 9.10 18.38 13.88
CA PRO A 42 8.01 18.43 14.82
C PRO A 42 6.70 18.81 14.12
N ALA A 43 5.59 18.29 14.61
CA ALA A 43 4.27 18.74 14.21
C ALA A 43 4.04 20.21 14.58
N VAL A 44 3.13 20.89 13.89
CA VAL A 44 2.76 22.26 14.26
C VAL A 44 2.01 22.22 15.59
N PRO A 45 2.49 22.94 16.64
CA PRO A 45 1.89 22.89 17.97
C PRO A 45 0.40 23.22 17.97
N GLY A 46 -0.37 22.47 18.75
CA GLY A 46 -1.82 22.67 18.92
C GLY A 46 -2.70 22.11 17.79
N LYS A 47 -2.11 21.37 16.85
CA LYS A 47 -2.84 20.77 15.71
C LYS A 47 -2.52 19.30 15.50
N GLU A 48 -1.92 18.67 16.48
CA GLU A 48 -1.45 17.27 16.46
C GLU A 48 -2.58 16.25 16.26
N ASN A 49 -3.84 16.65 16.53
CA ASN A 49 -5.00 15.76 16.48
C ASN A 49 -6.07 16.19 15.45
N ASP A 50 -5.73 17.03 14.49
CA ASP A 50 -6.68 17.49 13.46
C ASP A 50 -6.16 17.14 12.05
N PRO A 51 -6.25 15.86 11.63
CA PRO A 51 -5.74 15.39 10.33
C PRO A 51 -6.45 16.06 9.14
N ASP A 52 -7.67 16.54 9.31
CA ASP A 52 -8.45 17.16 8.25
C ASP A 52 -8.04 18.62 7.97
N ARG A 53 -7.41 19.27 8.91
CA ARG A 53 -7.01 20.67 8.78
C ARG A 53 -5.60 20.89 8.26
N LEU A 54 -4.67 19.98 8.59
CA LEU A 54 -3.28 20.14 8.18
C LEU A 54 -2.71 18.78 7.75
N PRO A 55 -2.66 18.50 6.43
CA PRO A 55 -1.94 17.36 5.92
C PRO A 55 -0.53 17.27 6.52
N ASN A 56 -0.09 16.08 6.87
CA ASN A 56 1.20 15.81 7.53
C ASN A 56 1.41 16.60 8.83
N GLU A 57 0.35 16.92 9.57
CA GLU A 57 0.40 17.71 10.81
C GLU A 57 1.07 19.08 10.59
N GLY A 58 0.93 19.64 9.41
CA GLY A 58 1.49 20.94 9.02
C GLY A 58 2.98 20.93 8.68
N ARG A 59 3.63 19.77 8.70
CA ARG A 59 5.03 19.64 8.26
C ARG A 59 5.16 20.00 6.79
N LYS A 60 6.18 20.79 6.44
CA LYS A 60 6.42 21.27 5.07
C LYS A 60 7.89 21.14 4.72
N VAL A 61 8.15 20.72 3.48
CA VAL A 61 9.51 20.73 2.91
C VAL A 61 9.50 21.61 1.67
N LEU A 62 10.47 22.51 1.58
CA LEU A 62 10.72 23.32 0.39
C LEU A 62 11.88 22.71 -0.37
N LEU A 63 11.63 22.43 -1.63
CA LEU A 63 12.62 21.88 -2.54
C LEU A 63 12.93 22.89 -3.63
N PHE A 64 14.21 23.19 -3.78
CA PHE A 64 14.68 24.05 -4.84
C PHE A 64 15.37 23.23 -5.91
N SER A 65 15.08 23.51 -7.16
CA SER A 65 15.76 22.94 -8.31
C SER A 65 16.12 24.06 -9.27
N ASP A 66 17.23 23.90 -9.92
CA ASP A 66 17.76 24.81 -10.96
C ASP A 66 16.87 24.85 -12.22
N SER A 67 15.95 23.95 -12.37
CA SER A 67 15.03 23.85 -13.49
C SER A 67 13.58 23.69 -13.05
N ARG A 68 12.68 24.56 -13.56
CA ARG A 68 11.24 24.47 -13.30
C ARG A 68 10.64 23.13 -13.76
N GLN A 69 11.11 22.59 -14.87
CA GLN A 69 10.62 21.32 -15.39
C GLN A 69 11.06 20.15 -14.48
N ARG A 70 12.29 20.17 -13.99
CA ARG A 70 12.79 19.16 -13.03
C ARG A 70 12.02 19.26 -11.71
N ALA A 71 11.78 20.46 -11.20
CA ALA A 71 11.00 20.65 -9.98
C ALA A 71 9.57 20.10 -10.10
N ALA A 72 8.89 20.41 -11.19
CA ALA A 72 7.53 19.94 -11.44
C ALA A 72 7.47 18.40 -11.61
N LYS A 73 8.44 17.82 -12.34
CA LYS A 73 8.55 16.36 -12.46
C LYS A 73 8.82 15.71 -11.11
N LEU A 74 9.77 16.25 -10.36
CA LEU A 74 10.15 15.75 -9.05
C LEU A 74 8.96 15.76 -8.07
N ALA A 75 8.19 16.85 -8.05
CA ALA A 75 7.01 16.95 -7.20
C ALA A 75 5.96 15.87 -7.55
N ARG A 76 5.72 15.62 -8.84
CA ARG A 76 4.81 14.56 -9.31
C ARG A 76 5.33 13.18 -8.93
N ASP A 77 6.60 12.88 -9.25
CA ASP A 77 7.21 11.59 -8.97
C ASP A 77 7.21 11.29 -7.45
N MET A 78 7.36 12.32 -6.63
CA MET A 78 7.28 12.21 -5.16
C MET A 78 5.86 11.88 -4.69
N SER A 79 4.86 12.56 -5.23
CA SER A 79 3.46 12.30 -4.90
C SER A 79 3.11 10.86 -5.26
N ASP A 80 3.38 10.46 -6.50
CA ASP A 80 3.13 9.09 -6.97
C ASP A 80 3.86 8.04 -6.14
N SER A 81 5.11 8.30 -5.75
CA SER A 81 5.90 7.39 -4.91
C SER A 81 5.31 7.28 -3.50
N SER A 82 4.88 8.39 -2.94
CA SER A 82 4.24 8.44 -1.62
C SER A 82 2.94 7.65 -1.59
N ASP A 83 2.10 7.83 -2.61
CA ASP A 83 0.81 7.16 -2.72
C ASP A 83 0.98 5.64 -2.87
N ILE A 84 1.97 5.20 -3.67
CA ILE A 84 2.28 3.78 -3.80
C ILE A 84 2.81 3.19 -2.50
N MET A 85 3.66 3.93 -1.77
CA MET A 85 4.17 3.47 -0.48
C MET A 85 3.03 3.36 0.55
N ALA A 86 2.12 4.34 0.58
CA ALA A 86 0.94 4.30 1.43
C ALA A 86 0.02 3.12 1.04
N ALA A 87 -0.24 2.93 -0.25
CA ALA A 87 -1.01 1.81 -0.76
C ALA A 87 -0.38 0.46 -0.36
N ARG A 88 0.94 0.32 -0.49
CA ARG A 88 1.68 -0.88 -0.07
C ARG A 88 1.45 -1.21 1.40
N GLN A 89 1.59 -0.22 2.28
CA GLN A 89 1.37 -0.41 3.71
C GLN A 89 -0.09 -0.81 4.00
N LEU A 90 -1.04 -0.16 3.36
CA LEU A 90 -2.46 -0.48 3.51
C LEU A 90 -2.78 -1.90 3.02
N PHE A 91 -2.18 -2.35 1.90
CA PHE A 91 -2.36 -3.72 1.42
C PHE A 91 -1.82 -4.74 2.41
N VAL A 92 -0.62 -4.53 2.94
CA VAL A 92 -0.05 -5.44 3.94
C VAL A 92 -0.93 -5.50 5.19
N LEU A 93 -1.42 -4.37 5.67
CA LEU A 93 -2.31 -4.33 6.84
C LEU A 93 -3.66 -4.99 6.53
N ALA A 94 -4.22 -4.78 5.34
CA ALA A 94 -5.47 -5.38 4.91
C ALA A 94 -5.35 -6.92 4.81
N ILE A 95 -4.26 -7.41 4.23
CA ILE A 95 -3.96 -8.86 4.13
C ILE A 95 -3.80 -9.46 5.53
N ASN A 96 -3.01 -8.85 6.39
CA ASN A 96 -2.84 -9.31 7.78
C ASN A 96 -4.16 -9.33 8.58
N LEU A 97 -5.07 -8.41 8.29
CA LEU A 97 -6.39 -8.38 8.92
C LEU A 97 -7.29 -9.48 8.33
N MET A 98 -7.22 -9.69 7.03
CA MET A 98 -7.96 -10.73 6.31
C MET A 98 -7.51 -12.14 6.77
N GLU A 99 -6.23 -12.39 6.94
CA GLU A 99 -5.68 -13.66 7.43
C GLU A 99 -6.19 -14.05 8.83
N LYS A 100 -6.52 -13.05 9.66
CA LYS A 100 -7.10 -13.27 11.00
C LYS A 100 -8.61 -13.50 10.97
N SER A 101 -9.22 -13.35 9.80
CA SER A 101 -10.66 -13.54 9.63
C SER A 101 -10.98 -15.03 9.44
N VAL A 102 -12.16 -15.42 9.93
CA VAL A 102 -12.71 -16.77 9.76
C VAL A 102 -13.40 -16.92 8.39
N VAL A 103 -13.63 -15.81 7.70
CA VAL A 103 -14.27 -15.77 6.38
C VAL A 103 -13.24 -16.10 5.31
N GLU A 104 -13.70 -16.61 4.18
CA GLU A 104 -12.86 -16.95 3.02
C GLU A 104 -11.88 -15.83 2.65
N GLN A 105 -10.60 -16.19 2.65
CA GLN A 105 -9.48 -15.30 2.37
C GLN A 105 -9.26 -15.30 0.86
N SER A 106 -9.87 -14.36 0.16
CA SER A 106 -9.72 -14.25 -1.29
C SER A 106 -9.41 -12.83 -1.73
N MET A 107 -8.82 -12.70 -2.91
CA MET A 107 -8.61 -11.40 -3.56
C MET A 107 -9.91 -10.61 -3.72
N ASN A 108 -11.05 -11.30 -3.82
CA ASN A 108 -12.35 -10.65 -3.93
C ASN A 108 -12.66 -9.76 -2.72
N SER A 109 -12.33 -10.19 -1.51
CA SER A 109 -12.62 -9.46 -0.27
C SER A 109 -11.56 -8.41 0.06
N LEU A 110 -10.42 -8.39 -0.63
CA LEU A 110 -9.29 -7.54 -0.33
C LEU A 110 -9.65 -6.04 -0.33
N TYR A 111 -10.52 -5.60 -1.24
CA TYR A 111 -10.91 -4.19 -1.31
C TYR A 111 -11.66 -3.71 -0.05
N ASP A 112 -12.51 -4.55 0.51
CA ASP A 112 -13.26 -4.20 1.74
C ASP A 112 -12.31 -4.05 2.94
N TYR A 113 -11.38 -4.99 3.12
CA TYR A 113 -10.36 -4.90 4.16
C TYR A 113 -9.43 -3.70 3.95
N PHE A 114 -9.13 -3.37 2.70
CA PHE A 114 -8.36 -2.17 2.36
C PHE A 114 -9.10 -0.89 2.76
N CYS A 115 -10.39 -0.78 2.45
CA CYS A 115 -11.22 0.34 2.88
C CYS A 115 -11.29 0.45 4.41
N LEU A 116 -11.44 -0.70 5.09
CA LEU A 116 -11.48 -0.74 6.55
C LEU A 116 -10.20 -0.19 7.16
N VAL A 117 -9.04 -0.68 6.71
CA VAL A 117 -7.74 -0.24 7.23
C VAL A 117 -7.47 1.22 6.88
N ALA A 118 -7.71 1.63 5.64
CA ALA A 118 -7.53 3.02 5.21
C ALA A 118 -8.38 3.98 6.05
N GLY A 119 -9.62 3.61 6.28
CA GLY A 119 -10.51 4.41 7.11
C GLY A 119 -10.09 4.47 8.58
N GLN A 120 -9.58 3.36 9.16
CA GLN A 120 -9.04 3.34 10.52
C GLN A 120 -7.78 4.20 10.68
N GLN A 121 -6.97 4.28 9.63
CA GLN A 121 -5.75 5.10 9.60
C GLN A 121 -6.01 6.54 9.12
N HIS A 122 -7.25 6.91 8.81
CA HIS A 122 -7.62 8.21 8.24
C HIS A 122 -6.84 8.56 6.97
N LEU A 123 -6.52 7.56 6.14
CA LEU A 123 -5.75 7.73 4.92
C LEU A 123 -6.66 7.81 3.70
N GLN A 124 -6.42 8.84 2.88
CA GLN A 124 -7.07 9.03 1.60
C GLN A 124 -6.01 9.07 0.51
N ILE A 125 -5.90 7.98 -0.25
CA ILE A 125 -4.86 7.79 -1.27
C ILE A 125 -5.39 7.89 -2.71
N PHE A 126 -6.70 7.95 -2.89
CA PHE A 126 -7.30 8.09 -4.22
C PHE A 126 -7.59 9.55 -4.55
N HIS A 127 -7.38 9.89 -5.81
CA HIS A 127 -7.63 11.22 -6.36
C HIS A 127 -9.01 11.30 -7.01
N GLU A 128 -9.43 12.53 -7.32
CA GLU A 128 -10.66 12.75 -8.07
C GLU A 128 -10.61 12.04 -9.45
N PRO A 129 -11.71 11.47 -9.94
CA PRO A 129 -13.07 11.54 -9.36
C PRO A 129 -13.41 10.43 -8.34
N GLU A 130 -12.49 9.51 -8.04
CA GLU A 130 -12.77 8.31 -7.24
C GLU A 130 -12.65 8.54 -5.72
N ARG A 131 -12.16 9.71 -5.34
CA ARG A 131 -11.89 10.09 -3.95
C ARG A 131 -13.12 10.03 -3.06
N GLU A 132 -14.24 10.62 -3.51
CA GLU A 132 -15.46 10.68 -2.72
C GLU A 132 -16.04 9.28 -2.50
N LYS A 133 -16.11 8.47 -3.55
CA LYS A 133 -16.56 7.08 -3.47
C LYS A 133 -15.73 6.28 -2.48
N PHE A 134 -14.42 6.39 -2.56
CA PHE A 134 -13.53 5.68 -1.64
C PHE A 134 -13.73 6.09 -0.18
N ALA A 135 -13.92 7.38 0.07
CA ALA A 135 -14.19 7.88 1.42
C ALA A 135 -15.52 7.33 1.99
N GLU A 136 -16.55 7.19 1.15
CA GLU A 136 -17.82 6.59 1.53
C GLU A 136 -17.70 5.09 1.80
N ASP A 137 -16.97 4.37 0.94
CA ASP A 137 -16.69 2.94 1.10
C ASP A 137 -15.92 2.68 2.41
N CYS A 138 -14.93 3.52 2.75
CA CYS A 138 -14.22 3.45 4.03
C CYS A 138 -15.15 3.64 5.25
N LYS A 139 -16.03 4.64 5.21
CA LYS A 139 -17.04 4.87 6.28
C LYS A 139 -17.95 3.67 6.45
N THR A 140 -18.37 3.09 5.33
CA THR A 140 -19.26 1.91 5.31
C THR A 140 -18.55 0.68 5.88
N ALA A 141 -17.31 0.42 5.50
CA ALA A 141 -16.50 -0.68 6.02
C ALA A 141 -16.29 -0.55 7.54
N ILE A 142 -15.91 0.63 8.04
CA ILE A 142 -15.76 0.90 9.48
C ILE A 142 -17.08 0.66 10.23
N SER A 143 -18.18 1.22 9.73
CA SER A 143 -19.50 1.08 10.36
C SER A 143 -19.92 -0.38 10.44
N ASN A 144 -19.68 -1.16 9.38
CA ASN A 144 -19.93 -2.58 9.34
C ASN A 144 -19.07 -3.34 10.36
N TYR A 145 -17.77 -3.06 10.40
CA TYR A 145 -16.83 -3.66 11.34
C TYR A 145 -17.24 -3.41 12.79
N GLN A 146 -17.55 -2.17 13.16
CA GLN A 146 -18.02 -1.80 14.49
C GLN A 146 -19.32 -2.52 14.88
N ARG A 147 -20.23 -2.69 13.91
CA ARG A 147 -21.48 -3.44 14.12
C ARG A 147 -21.21 -4.93 14.39
N CYS A 148 -20.28 -5.53 13.66
CA CYS A 148 -19.87 -6.92 13.87
C CYS A 148 -19.28 -7.12 15.26
N ILE A 149 -18.34 -6.26 15.69
CA ILE A 149 -17.76 -6.29 17.04
C ILE A 149 -18.83 -6.18 18.11
N LYS A 150 -19.74 -5.20 17.98
CA LYS A 150 -20.81 -4.99 18.95
C LYS A 150 -21.72 -6.22 19.11
N ARG A 151 -21.92 -6.96 18.02
CA ARG A 151 -22.75 -8.17 17.99
C ARG A 151 -21.97 -9.45 18.26
N ARG A 152 -20.66 -9.37 18.53
CA ARG A 152 -19.76 -10.52 18.70
C ARG A 152 -19.83 -11.51 17.52
N ARG A 153 -19.88 -10.97 16.30
CA ARG A 153 -19.92 -11.73 15.06
C ARG A 153 -18.65 -11.48 14.27
N ASP A 154 -18.29 -12.43 13.45
CA ASP A 154 -17.18 -12.29 12.50
C ASP A 154 -17.47 -11.17 11.49
N TYR A 155 -16.40 -10.50 11.06
CA TYR A 155 -16.52 -9.47 10.05
C TYR A 155 -16.78 -10.13 8.68
N ILE A 156 -17.83 -9.71 8.02
CA ILE A 156 -18.20 -10.16 6.68
C ILE A 156 -18.00 -8.99 5.73
N PRO A 157 -17.06 -9.10 4.76
CA PRO A 157 -16.84 -8.09 3.73
C PRO A 157 -18.11 -7.80 2.94
N ARG A 158 -18.31 -6.54 2.56
CA ARG A 158 -19.46 -6.09 1.75
C ARG A 158 -19.08 -5.74 0.34
N PHE A 159 -17.85 -5.28 0.16
CA PHE A 159 -17.32 -4.90 -1.13
C PHE A 159 -16.45 -6.01 -1.69
N THR A 160 -16.50 -6.16 -2.98
CA THR A 160 -15.60 -7.03 -3.73
C THR A 160 -14.61 -6.20 -4.52
N ILE A 161 -13.58 -6.83 -5.06
CA ILE A 161 -12.61 -6.16 -5.94
C ILE A 161 -13.27 -5.54 -7.18
N ALA A 162 -14.42 -6.07 -7.62
CA ALA A 162 -15.18 -5.50 -8.73
C ALA A 162 -15.80 -4.13 -8.39
N ASN A 163 -16.01 -3.83 -7.11
CA ASN A 163 -16.51 -2.53 -6.65
C ASN A 163 -15.38 -1.49 -6.52
N ALA A 164 -14.12 -1.94 -6.58
CA ALA A 164 -12.97 -1.09 -6.36
C ALA A 164 -12.84 -0.02 -7.47
N PRO A 165 -12.36 1.19 -7.11
CA PRO A 165 -12.01 2.21 -8.07
C PRO A 165 -10.92 1.75 -9.05
N THR A 166 -10.87 2.35 -10.24
CA THR A 166 -9.85 2.03 -11.26
C THR A 166 -8.43 2.29 -10.74
N GLN A 167 -8.24 3.30 -9.91
CA GLN A 167 -6.94 3.58 -9.27
C GLN A 167 -6.47 2.41 -8.39
N MET A 168 -7.37 1.68 -7.75
CA MET A 168 -7.06 0.47 -6.99
C MET A 168 -6.47 -0.62 -7.89
N GLN A 169 -7.04 -0.81 -9.08
CA GLN A 169 -6.53 -1.77 -10.06
C GLN A 169 -5.09 -1.43 -10.47
N ASN A 170 -4.79 -0.15 -10.67
CA ASN A 170 -3.44 0.32 -10.98
C ASN A 170 -2.46 0.04 -9.83
N TYR A 171 -2.87 0.23 -8.58
CA TYR A 171 -2.04 -0.14 -7.42
C TYR A 171 -1.83 -1.65 -7.34
N LEU A 172 -2.87 -2.46 -7.55
CA LEU A 172 -2.75 -3.91 -7.58
C LEU A 172 -1.76 -4.37 -8.66
N LEU A 173 -1.89 -3.86 -9.88
CA LEU A 173 -0.95 -4.19 -10.96
C LEU A 173 0.49 -3.81 -10.61
N ARG A 174 0.70 -2.63 -10.04
CA ARG A 174 2.06 -2.17 -9.68
C ARG A 174 2.66 -2.95 -8.52
N LEU A 175 1.86 -3.33 -7.54
CA LEU A 175 2.33 -3.95 -6.30
C LEU A 175 2.39 -5.48 -6.38
N PHE A 176 1.59 -6.12 -7.23
CA PHE A 176 1.58 -7.57 -7.37
C PHE A 176 2.21 -8.06 -8.67
N ALA A 177 2.04 -7.35 -9.78
CA ALA A 177 2.50 -7.76 -11.10
C ALA A 177 3.54 -6.82 -11.73
N GLY A 178 4.03 -5.83 -11.00
CA GLY A 178 5.06 -4.90 -11.47
C GLY A 178 6.42 -5.56 -11.64
N GLY A 179 7.32 -4.90 -12.40
CA GLY A 179 8.66 -5.41 -12.65
C GLY A 179 9.65 -5.24 -11.49
N TYR A 180 9.37 -4.35 -10.51
CA TYR A 180 10.26 -4.04 -9.39
C TYR A 180 9.49 -3.60 -8.15
N ASN A 181 10.04 -3.92 -6.98
CA ASN A 181 9.49 -3.52 -5.69
C ASN A 181 8.04 -3.97 -5.48
N THR A 182 7.70 -5.13 -5.98
CA THR A 182 6.40 -5.75 -5.71
C THR A 182 6.33 -6.22 -4.27
N LEU A 183 5.13 -6.57 -3.82
CA LEU A 183 4.95 -7.21 -2.51
C LEU A 183 5.61 -8.60 -2.49
N TYR A 184 5.63 -9.29 -3.62
CA TYR A 184 6.34 -10.55 -3.81
C TYR A 184 7.86 -10.37 -3.68
N ASP A 185 8.47 -9.39 -4.39
CA ASP A 185 9.91 -9.11 -4.31
C ASP A 185 10.36 -8.75 -2.89
N SER A 186 9.45 -8.12 -2.13
CA SER A 186 9.68 -7.73 -0.74
C SER A 186 9.41 -8.88 0.25
N ALA A 187 9.02 -10.05 -0.22
CA ALA A 187 8.60 -11.20 0.59
C ALA A 187 7.50 -10.86 1.62
N LEU A 188 6.63 -9.89 1.32
CA LEU A 188 5.56 -9.46 2.20
C LEU A 188 4.29 -10.29 2.00
N CYS A 189 3.95 -10.60 0.76
CA CYS A 189 2.86 -11.50 0.40
C CYS A 189 3.01 -12.00 -1.04
N TRP A 190 2.28 -13.06 -1.36
CA TRP A 190 2.14 -13.60 -2.71
C TRP A 190 0.69 -14.01 -2.96
N ILE A 191 0.35 -14.16 -4.23
CA ILE A 191 -0.97 -14.63 -4.66
C ILE A 191 -0.82 -16.08 -5.10
N GLU A 192 -1.61 -16.95 -4.52
CA GLU A 192 -1.75 -18.33 -4.94
C GLU A 192 -3.10 -18.52 -5.65
N PRO A 193 -3.13 -19.19 -6.80
CA PRO A 193 -4.39 -19.58 -7.41
C PRO A 193 -5.10 -20.60 -6.51
N THR A 194 -6.41 -20.54 -6.46
CA THR A 194 -7.20 -21.59 -5.79
C THR A 194 -7.05 -22.92 -6.54
N GLU A 195 -7.20 -24.05 -5.85
CA GLU A 195 -7.16 -25.38 -6.50
C GLU A 195 -8.15 -25.45 -7.65
N GLN A 196 -9.36 -24.93 -7.50
CA GLN A 196 -10.37 -24.88 -8.56
C GLN A 196 -9.88 -24.10 -9.79
N ALA A 197 -9.27 -22.93 -9.59
CA ALA A 197 -8.74 -22.13 -10.70
C ALA A 197 -7.59 -22.85 -11.44
N LEU A 198 -6.80 -23.66 -10.73
CA LEU A 198 -5.78 -24.49 -11.34
C LEU A 198 -6.38 -25.62 -12.18
N PHE A 199 -7.42 -26.31 -11.69
CA PHE A 199 -8.13 -27.34 -12.44
C PHE A 199 -8.83 -26.75 -13.67
N ASP A 200 -9.53 -25.62 -13.53
CA ASP A 200 -10.20 -24.95 -14.65
C ASP A 200 -9.19 -24.50 -15.72
N ALA A 201 -7.99 -24.09 -15.33
CA ALA A 201 -6.93 -23.73 -16.27
C ALA A 201 -6.33 -24.97 -16.97
N LEU A 202 -6.21 -26.09 -16.28
CA LEU A 202 -5.73 -27.36 -16.86
C LEU A 202 -6.75 -27.97 -17.84
N ASP A 203 -8.03 -27.87 -17.53
CA ASP A 203 -9.11 -28.36 -18.39
C ASP A 203 -9.29 -27.50 -19.66
N ALA A 204 -8.78 -26.27 -19.66
CA ALA A 204 -8.80 -25.35 -20.80
C ALA A 204 -7.61 -25.55 -21.78
N LEU A 205 -6.59 -26.35 -21.42
CA LEU A 205 -5.40 -26.64 -22.23
C LEU A 205 -5.62 -27.90 -23.08
#